data_b7f7fab1b7ddec7bb2a16d8e042e23b1
#
_entry.id   b7f7fab1b7ddec7bb2a16d8e042e23b1
#
_cell.length_a   1.000
_cell.length_b   1.000
_cell.length_c   1.000
_cell.angle_alpha   90.00
_cell.angle_beta   90.00
_cell.angle_gamma   90.00
#
_symmetry.space_group_name_H-M   'P 1'
#
loop_
_entity.id
_entity.type
_entity.pdbx_description
1 polymer ?
#
loop_
_entity_poly.entity_id
_entity_poly.type
_entity_poly.pdbx_seq_one_letter_code
_entity_poly.pdbx_strand_id
1 'polypeptide(L)'
;MKKNLWLRSVAVIATVAVAVSIGVFAGITSSKADTPTNENTASEDVITVKNPMQKSAYVLDNENVANYFKNYTPGYGLNFFGKGEQLPMKNVKIEWEAENAKYCELWLADNARFSNAMRFVTLDNHVEIDGLIPNRNYFWKVKVTDQNDNQTFSKAYNFRTEGNVRSVCLDGVSNVRDLGGAVTKDGKSIKYGILYRSANGDSITEKGKETVKKLGIKTDLDLRGDVIDKSPFGDNVNIIKISGAYYNGHEAGVNGSEAYQNAFRDELKACANPDNYPMIFHCAIGRDRTGTLSFILQALCGVEKDALIREYELSYLSVGGALDGNKQMVNTIIAFYDFVNTYEGETFADKAGSLVKSLGVTDEDIASIRSILLG
;
A
#
# COMPACT_ATOMS: atom_id res chain seq x y z
N MET A 1 3.08 49.48 30.20
CA MET A 1 3.63 49.09 28.88
C MET A 1 4.66 48.00 29.07
N LYS A 2 4.30 46.73 28.93
CA LYS A 2 5.24 45.58 28.94
C LYS A 2 5.04 44.83 27.62
N LYS A 3 6.08 44.80 26.79
CA LYS A 3 6.13 44.07 25.53
C LYS A 3 6.49 42.61 25.85
N ASN A 4 5.60 41.66 25.54
CA ASN A 4 5.90 40.24 25.56
C ASN A 4 6.51 39.82 24.23
N LEU A 5 7.74 39.40 24.27
CA LEU A 5 8.46 38.77 23.15
C LEU A 5 8.06 37.30 23.08
N TRP A 6 7.38 36.92 22.01
CA TRP A 6 7.15 35.51 21.66
C TRP A 6 8.31 35.03 20.80
N LEU A 7 9.13 34.16 21.34
CA LEU A 7 10.10 33.40 20.53
C LEU A 7 9.33 32.31 19.75
N ARG A 8 9.33 32.43 18.43
CA ARG A 8 8.90 31.38 17.52
C ARG A 8 10.09 30.44 17.30
N SER A 9 9.97 29.19 17.75
CA SER A 9 10.89 28.13 17.38
C SER A 9 10.66 27.77 15.91
N VAL A 10 11.65 28.03 15.08
CA VAL A 10 11.69 27.59 13.68
C VAL A 10 12.30 26.20 13.68
N ALA A 11 11.48 25.17 13.41
CA ALA A 11 11.99 23.83 13.14
C ALA A 11 12.63 23.83 11.76
N VAL A 12 13.96 23.68 11.71
CA VAL A 12 14.71 23.47 10.47
C VAL A 12 14.59 21.98 10.12
N ILE A 13 13.76 21.67 9.13
CA ILE A 13 13.69 20.33 8.55
C ILE A 13 14.87 20.20 7.59
N ALA A 14 15.91 19.47 8.01
CA ALA A 14 17.00 19.10 7.12
C ALA A 14 16.56 17.91 6.24
N THR A 15 16.24 18.21 5.00
CA THR A 15 15.92 17.20 3.98
C THR A 15 17.24 16.59 3.49
N VAL A 16 17.57 15.39 3.93
CA VAL A 16 18.69 14.63 3.36
C VAL A 16 18.17 13.79 2.20
N ALA A 17 18.52 14.17 0.99
CA ALA A 17 18.23 13.42 -0.21
C ALA A 17 19.05 12.12 -0.21
N VAL A 18 18.37 10.97 -0.19
CA VAL A 18 19.01 9.66 -0.39
C VAL A 18 19.06 9.39 -1.88
N ALA A 19 20.24 9.48 -2.48
CA ALA A 19 20.48 9.05 -3.85
C ALA A 19 20.47 7.52 -3.91
N VAL A 20 19.52 6.95 -4.64
CA VAL A 20 19.51 5.53 -5.02
C VAL A 20 20.40 5.40 -6.25
N SER A 21 21.61 4.87 -6.09
CA SER A 21 22.49 4.50 -7.22
C SER A 21 22.11 3.12 -7.72
N ILE A 22 21.64 3.07 -8.97
CA ILE A 22 21.49 1.83 -9.76
C ILE A 22 22.90 1.43 -10.21
N GLY A 23 23.43 0.35 -9.64
CA GLY A 23 24.71 -0.22 -10.02
C GLY A 23 24.58 -1.12 -11.24
N VAL A 24 25.20 -0.72 -12.33
CA VAL A 24 25.44 -1.55 -13.53
C VAL A 24 26.59 -2.53 -13.21
N PHE A 25 26.39 -3.80 -13.54
CA PHE A 25 27.40 -4.87 -13.43
C PHE A 25 28.58 -4.63 -14.36
N ALA A 26 29.78 -4.64 -13.84
CA ALA A 26 30.99 -4.99 -14.59
C ALA A 26 32.09 -5.47 -13.65
N GLY A 27 32.63 -6.66 -13.92
CA GLY A 27 34.03 -7.01 -13.68
C GLY A 27 34.35 -7.70 -12.35
N ILE A 28 34.43 -9.02 -12.37
CA ILE A 28 35.07 -9.87 -11.37
C ILE A 28 36.59 -9.66 -11.44
N THR A 29 37.20 -9.16 -10.35
CA THR A 29 38.62 -9.43 -10.06
C THR A 29 38.75 -9.92 -8.63
N SER A 30 39.28 -11.13 -8.51
CA SER A 30 39.64 -11.79 -7.26
C SER A 30 40.72 -11.00 -6.52
N SER A 31 40.44 -10.58 -5.30
CA SER A 31 41.48 -10.26 -4.33
C SER A 31 41.15 -10.90 -2.98
N LYS A 32 42.20 -11.43 -2.37
CA LYS A 32 42.25 -12.25 -1.17
C LYS A 32 41.41 -11.68 -0.02
N ALA A 33 40.73 -12.59 0.66
CA ALA A 33 40.06 -12.35 1.92
C ALA A 33 41.09 -11.91 2.99
N ASP A 34 40.98 -10.66 3.42
CA ASP A 34 41.53 -10.23 4.70
C ASP A 34 40.50 -10.63 5.78
N THR A 35 40.96 -11.43 6.71
CA THR A 35 40.25 -11.82 7.92
C THR A 35 39.95 -10.54 8.72
N PRO A 36 38.67 -10.23 9.03
CA PRO A 36 38.40 -9.10 9.91
C PRO A 36 38.86 -9.50 11.32
N THR A 37 39.89 -8.82 11.80
CA THR A 37 40.27 -8.83 13.21
C THR A 37 39.07 -8.36 14.03
N ASN A 38 38.71 -9.23 14.95
CA ASN A 38 37.76 -9.03 15.99
C ASN A 38 38.21 -7.92 16.90
N GLU A 39 37.50 -6.78 16.92
CA GLU A 39 37.55 -5.83 18.05
C GLU A 39 36.42 -4.81 17.88
N ASN A 40 35.32 -5.09 18.59
CA ASN A 40 34.62 -4.07 19.36
C ASN A 40 33.68 -4.77 20.34
N THR A 41 34.15 -4.97 21.53
CA THR A 41 33.33 -5.12 22.72
C THR A 41 32.57 -3.80 22.91
N ALA A 42 31.48 -3.63 22.19
CA ALA A 42 30.54 -2.55 22.46
C ALA A 42 30.01 -2.78 23.88
N SER A 43 30.23 -1.82 24.77
CA SER A 43 29.58 -1.78 26.06
C SER A 43 28.07 -1.81 25.82
N GLU A 44 27.38 -2.85 26.32
CA GLU A 44 25.92 -3.05 26.12
C GLU A 44 25.07 -1.91 26.69
N ASP A 45 25.65 -0.91 27.34
CA ASP A 45 24.98 0.11 28.13
C ASP A 45 24.68 1.43 27.39
N VAL A 46 25.14 1.60 26.15
CA VAL A 46 25.01 2.89 25.44
C VAL A 46 23.65 3.04 24.74
N ILE A 47 22.99 1.94 24.38
CA ILE A 47 21.70 1.96 23.65
C ILE A 47 20.73 0.99 24.33
N THR A 48 19.71 1.53 24.98
CA THR A 48 18.63 0.73 25.59
C THR A 48 17.37 0.80 24.74
N VAL A 49 16.88 -0.36 24.30
CA VAL A 49 15.67 -0.47 23.51
C VAL A 49 14.42 -0.48 24.39
N LYS A 50 13.41 0.30 24.02
CA LYS A 50 12.15 0.42 24.74
C LYS A 50 10.99 -0.27 24.00
N ASN A 51 10.86 -0.05 22.70
CA ASN A 51 9.74 -0.57 21.89
C ASN A 51 10.09 -0.63 20.39
N PRO A 52 9.66 -1.64 19.61
CA PRO A 52 8.99 -2.88 20.06
C PRO A 52 9.95 -3.81 20.77
N MET A 53 9.43 -4.53 21.73
CA MET A 53 10.21 -5.56 22.42
C MET A 53 10.52 -6.73 21.50
N GLN A 54 11.60 -7.43 21.79
CA GLN A 54 12.06 -8.59 21.02
C GLN A 54 10.94 -9.65 20.88
N LYS A 55 10.66 -10.06 19.62
CA LYS A 55 9.63 -11.05 19.25
C LYS A 55 8.19 -10.64 19.61
N SER A 56 7.92 -9.36 19.80
CA SER A 56 6.55 -8.89 20.03
C SER A 56 5.70 -8.94 18.77
N ALA A 57 4.39 -9.03 18.94
CA ALA A 57 3.40 -8.81 17.88
C ALA A 57 2.89 -7.36 17.94
N TYR A 58 2.75 -6.73 16.77
CA TYR A 58 2.26 -5.36 16.62
C TYR A 58 1.04 -5.34 15.72
N VAL A 59 -0.14 -5.08 16.30
CA VAL A 59 -1.41 -5.04 15.55
C VAL A 59 -1.54 -3.71 14.83
N LEU A 60 -1.53 -3.74 13.50
CA LEU A 60 -1.60 -2.56 12.63
C LEU A 60 -3.02 -2.06 12.43
N ASP A 61 -4.02 -2.94 12.49
CA ASP A 61 -5.41 -2.54 12.33
C ASP A 61 -5.80 -1.55 13.42
N ASN A 62 -6.46 -0.45 13.03
CA ASN A 62 -7.17 0.39 13.98
C ASN A 62 -8.45 -0.32 14.47
N GLU A 63 -9.12 0.25 15.47
CA GLU A 63 -10.27 -0.38 16.10
C GLU A 63 -11.45 -0.62 15.13
N ASN A 64 -11.67 0.27 14.17
CA ASN A 64 -12.76 0.17 13.21
C ASN A 64 -12.49 -0.94 12.19
N VAL A 65 -11.27 -1.02 11.65
CA VAL A 65 -10.85 -2.10 10.75
C VAL A 65 -10.89 -3.44 11.48
N ALA A 66 -10.35 -3.52 12.69
CA ALA A 66 -10.38 -4.74 13.51
C ALA A 66 -11.83 -5.18 13.80
N ASN A 67 -12.72 -4.23 14.16
CA ASN A 67 -14.13 -4.51 14.39
C ASN A 67 -14.85 -4.99 13.13
N TYR A 68 -14.55 -4.37 11.98
CA TYR A 68 -15.11 -4.77 10.69
C TYR A 68 -14.76 -6.24 10.37
N PHE A 69 -13.49 -6.61 10.44
CA PHE A 69 -13.07 -7.98 10.13
C PHE A 69 -13.58 -9.02 11.14
N LYS A 70 -13.62 -8.66 12.42
CA LYS A 70 -14.10 -9.56 13.49
C LYS A 70 -15.58 -9.90 13.35
N ASN A 71 -16.41 -8.95 12.91
CA ASN A 71 -17.87 -9.10 12.87
C ASN A 71 -18.40 -9.16 11.43
N TYR A 72 -17.52 -9.40 10.47
CA TYR A 72 -17.88 -9.38 9.06
C TYR A 72 -19.02 -10.33 8.70
N THR A 73 -20.00 -9.77 8.07
CA THR A 73 -21.00 -10.43 7.22
C THR A 73 -21.24 -9.49 6.04
N PRO A 74 -21.65 -9.98 4.86
CA PRO A 74 -21.97 -9.11 3.73
C PRO A 74 -22.93 -7.97 4.14
N GLY A 75 -22.51 -6.73 3.86
CA GLY A 75 -23.23 -5.52 4.28
C GLY A 75 -22.80 -4.93 5.63
N TYR A 76 -21.96 -5.59 6.40
CA TYR A 76 -21.51 -5.08 7.70
C TYR A 76 -20.78 -3.74 7.60
N GLY A 77 -20.09 -3.51 6.49
CA GLY A 77 -19.39 -2.26 6.19
C GLY A 77 -20.28 -1.01 6.29
N LEU A 78 -21.58 -1.15 6.02
CA LEU A 78 -22.57 -0.06 6.13
C LEU A 78 -22.65 0.56 7.54
N ASN A 79 -22.26 -0.16 8.59
CA ASN A 79 -22.22 0.37 9.95
C ASN A 79 -21.16 1.47 10.15
N PHE A 80 -20.19 1.55 9.24
CA PHE A 80 -19.10 2.54 9.25
C PHE A 80 -19.36 3.73 8.33
N PHE A 81 -20.41 3.64 7.53
CA PHE A 81 -20.76 4.65 6.54
C PHE A 81 -20.97 6.03 7.14
N GLY A 82 -20.41 7.06 6.52
CA GLY A 82 -20.58 8.46 6.93
C GLY A 82 -19.81 8.88 8.18
N LYS A 83 -18.89 8.04 8.69
CA LYS A 83 -18.13 8.32 9.92
C LYS A 83 -16.72 8.87 9.67
N GLY A 84 -16.44 9.35 8.48
CA GLY A 84 -15.12 9.87 8.11
C GLY A 84 -14.14 8.81 7.62
N GLU A 85 -12.87 9.16 7.51
CA GLU A 85 -11.80 8.25 7.10
C GLU A 85 -11.39 7.35 8.27
N GLN A 86 -11.61 6.06 8.15
CA GLN A 86 -11.39 5.07 9.19
C GLN A 86 -10.44 3.95 8.74
N LEU A 87 -9.90 4.03 7.52
CA LEU A 87 -8.98 3.03 6.99
C LEU A 87 -7.55 3.13 7.53
N PRO A 88 -7.00 4.33 7.86
CA PRO A 88 -5.60 4.43 8.23
C PRO A 88 -5.22 3.48 9.35
N MET A 89 -4.15 2.70 9.10
CA MET A 89 -3.61 1.76 10.06
C MET A 89 -2.81 2.49 11.17
N LYS A 90 -2.54 1.77 12.26
CA LYS A 90 -1.69 2.29 13.33
C LYS A 90 -0.24 2.37 12.89
N ASN A 91 0.43 3.44 13.28
CA ASN A 91 1.88 3.55 13.15
C ASN A 91 2.58 2.63 14.14
N VAL A 92 3.75 2.16 13.77
CA VAL A 92 4.65 1.45 14.68
C VAL A 92 5.68 2.44 15.21
N LYS A 93 5.64 2.71 16.51
CA LYS A 93 6.66 3.51 17.18
C LYS A 93 7.83 2.62 17.57
N ILE A 94 9.02 2.88 17.00
CA ILE A 94 10.28 2.27 17.44
C ILE A 94 11.00 3.28 18.32
N GLU A 95 11.32 2.88 19.56
CA GLU A 95 11.82 3.76 20.59
C GLU A 95 13.01 3.14 21.32
N TRP A 96 14.00 3.96 21.61
CA TRP A 96 15.22 3.59 22.31
C TRP A 96 15.67 4.73 23.24
N GLU A 97 16.68 4.46 24.06
CA GLU A 97 17.44 5.49 24.78
C GLU A 97 18.89 5.41 24.32
N ALA A 98 19.49 6.55 24.09
CA ALA A 98 20.91 6.68 23.76
C ALA A 98 21.47 7.94 24.44
N GLU A 99 22.52 7.77 25.22
CA GLU A 99 23.19 8.89 25.87
C GLU A 99 24.14 9.59 24.89
N ASN A 100 24.26 10.93 25.03
CA ASN A 100 25.19 11.76 24.26
C ASN A 100 25.08 11.64 22.74
N ALA A 101 23.93 11.24 22.22
CA ALA A 101 23.70 11.14 20.78
C ALA A 101 23.73 12.54 20.12
N LYS A 102 24.50 12.67 19.03
CA LYS A 102 24.41 13.79 18.10
C LYS A 102 23.25 13.59 17.14
N TYR A 103 23.08 12.36 16.64
CA TYR A 103 21.91 11.87 15.90
C TYR A 103 21.88 10.34 15.91
N CYS A 104 20.70 9.82 15.60
CA CYS A 104 20.46 8.39 15.47
C CYS A 104 20.02 8.04 14.05
N GLU A 105 20.33 6.82 13.62
CA GLU A 105 19.84 6.25 12.35
C GLU A 105 19.20 4.89 12.64
N LEU A 106 17.88 4.81 12.50
CA LEU A 106 17.16 3.55 12.59
C LEU A 106 17.25 2.80 11.25
N TRP A 107 17.64 1.54 11.31
CA TRP A 107 17.61 0.60 10.19
C TRP A 107 16.47 -0.39 10.40
N LEU A 108 15.56 -0.49 9.44
CA LEU A 108 14.43 -1.41 9.46
C LEU A 108 14.38 -2.20 8.17
N ALA A 109 14.29 -3.54 8.27
CA ALA A 109 14.24 -4.44 7.13
C ALA A 109 13.27 -5.61 7.39
N ASP A 110 12.79 -6.25 6.34
CA ASP A 110 12.01 -7.49 6.42
C ASP A 110 12.90 -8.75 6.44
N ASN A 111 14.20 -8.58 6.60
CA ASN A 111 15.17 -9.68 6.65
C ASN A 111 16.30 -9.39 7.65
N ALA A 112 16.83 -10.44 8.26
CA ALA A 112 17.87 -10.34 9.30
C ALA A 112 19.23 -9.84 8.78
N ARG A 113 19.45 -9.83 7.47
CA ARG A 113 20.69 -9.32 6.85
C ARG A 113 20.67 -7.83 6.62
N PHE A 114 19.53 -7.18 6.87
CA PHE A 114 19.31 -5.75 6.59
C PHE A 114 19.54 -5.37 5.12
N SER A 115 19.35 -6.33 4.21
CA SER A 115 19.36 -6.04 2.77
C SER A 115 18.20 -5.10 2.43
N ASN A 116 18.50 -4.02 1.70
CA ASN A 116 17.53 -2.99 1.34
C ASN A 116 16.79 -2.37 2.54
N ALA A 117 17.48 -2.23 3.69
CA ALA A 117 16.89 -1.64 4.88
C ALA A 117 16.41 -0.21 4.62
N MET A 118 15.19 0.09 5.09
CA MET A 118 14.74 1.46 5.26
C MET A 118 15.58 2.14 6.34
N ARG A 119 15.98 3.38 6.12
CA ARG A 119 16.82 4.14 7.04
C ARG A 119 16.15 5.46 7.39
N PHE A 120 16.08 5.74 8.68
CA PHE A 120 15.46 6.93 9.24
C PHE A 120 16.48 7.66 10.12
N VAL A 121 16.90 8.84 9.68
CA VAL A 121 17.77 9.70 10.48
C VAL A 121 16.92 10.61 11.37
N THR A 122 17.22 10.65 12.65
CA THR A 122 16.46 11.44 13.62
C THR A 122 17.38 12.03 14.71
N LEU A 123 16.96 13.15 15.28
CA LEU A 123 17.54 13.73 16.49
C LEU A 123 16.81 13.26 17.76
N ASP A 124 15.66 12.60 17.57
CA ASP A 124 14.86 12.04 18.65
C ASP A 124 15.27 10.60 18.96
N ASN A 125 14.84 10.10 20.09
CA ASN A 125 15.03 8.71 20.50
C ASN A 125 13.90 7.79 20.04
N HIS A 126 13.19 8.15 18.96
CA HIS A 126 12.16 7.33 18.37
C HIS A 126 11.93 7.67 16.89
N VAL A 127 11.30 6.73 16.19
CA VAL A 127 10.74 6.90 14.84
C VAL A 127 9.35 6.29 14.82
N GLU A 128 8.36 7.00 14.29
CA GLU A 128 7.06 6.45 13.95
C GLU A 128 7.01 6.06 12.48
N ILE A 129 6.61 4.81 12.20
CA ILE A 129 6.59 4.23 10.87
C ILE A 129 5.17 3.87 10.51
N ASP A 130 4.68 4.41 9.41
CA ASP A 130 3.41 4.10 8.80
C ASP A 130 3.56 3.07 7.66
N GLY A 131 2.44 2.49 7.22
CA GLY A 131 2.35 1.71 6.00
C GLY A 131 3.17 0.41 5.99
N LEU A 132 3.55 -0.14 7.15
CA LEU A 132 4.18 -1.46 7.23
C LEU A 132 3.24 -2.53 6.67
N ILE A 133 3.83 -3.59 6.12
CA ILE A 133 3.08 -4.73 5.59
C ILE A 133 2.57 -5.57 6.74
N PRO A 134 1.27 -5.91 6.80
CA PRO A 134 0.72 -6.83 7.80
C PRO A 134 1.29 -8.24 7.70
N ASN A 135 1.26 -8.96 8.81
CA ASN A 135 1.65 -10.37 8.92
C ASN A 135 3.10 -10.67 8.51
N ARG A 136 4.00 -9.69 8.67
CA ARG A 136 5.42 -9.76 8.29
C ARG A 136 6.33 -9.62 9.51
N ASN A 137 7.46 -10.33 9.48
CA ASN A 137 8.54 -10.13 10.44
C ASN A 137 9.42 -8.96 9.98
N TYR A 138 9.74 -8.07 10.90
CA TYR A 138 10.66 -6.97 10.71
C TYR A 138 11.84 -7.09 11.67
N PHE A 139 13.02 -6.71 11.17
CA PHE A 139 14.26 -6.64 11.92
C PHE A 139 14.71 -5.20 11.97
N TRP A 140 15.19 -4.76 13.12
CA TRP A 140 15.63 -3.38 13.28
C TRP A 140 16.83 -3.27 14.20
N LYS A 141 17.61 -2.22 14.03
CA LYS A 141 18.72 -1.80 14.87
C LYS A 141 18.91 -0.31 14.75
N VAL A 142 19.54 0.28 15.74
CA VAL A 142 19.85 1.71 15.76
C VAL A 142 21.37 1.89 15.69
N LYS A 143 21.80 2.82 14.83
CA LYS A 143 23.15 3.37 14.82
C LYS A 143 23.10 4.72 15.51
N VAL A 144 23.90 4.92 16.56
CA VAL A 144 24.05 6.18 17.26
C VAL A 144 25.39 6.79 16.86
N THR A 145 25.37 8.08 16.50
CA THR A 145 26.57 8.89 16.31
C THR A 145 26.65 9.88 17.46
N ASP A 146 27.75 9.86 18.23
CA ASP A 146 27.96 10.75 19.37
C ASP A 146 28.48 12.13 18.98
N GLN A 147 28.73 13.01 19.95
CA GLN A 147 29.25 14.37 19.74
C GLN A 147 30.69 14.39 19.18
N ASN A 148 31.43 13.28 19.28
CA ASN A 148 32.78 13.11 18.75
C ASN A 148 32.80 12.36 17.42
N ASP A 149 31.65 12.16 16.78
CA ASP A 149 31.43 11.41 15.54
C ASP A 149 31.76 9.90 15.64
N ASN A 150 31.88 9.34 16.85
CA ASN A 150 31.97 7.90 17.04
C ASN A 150 30.63 7.25 16.77
N GLN A 151 30.65 6.05 16.16
CA GLN A 151 29.45 5.33 15.76
C GLN A 151 29.33 4.02 16.54
N THR A 152 28.17 3.80 17.15
CA THR A 152 27.85 2.57 17.88
C THR A 152 26.54 2.02 17.36
N PHE A 153 26.45 0.69 17.18
CA PHE A 153 25.21 -0.01 16.82
C PHE A 153 24.62 -0.72 18.04
N SER A 154 23.29 -0.70 18.14
CA SER A 154 22.60 -1.65 18.99
C SER A 154 22.71 -3.07 18.39
N LYS A 155 22.44 -4.09 19.20
CA LYS A 155 22.12 -5.41 18.65
C LYS A 155 20.85 -5.33 17.78
N ALA A 156 20.65 -6.35 16.95
CA ALA A 156 19.45 -6.46 16.13
C ALA A 156 18.27 -7.00 16.94
N TYR A 157 17.11 -6.41 16.74
CA TYR A 157 15.83 -6.81 17.33
C TYR A 157 14.86 -7.21 16.24
N ASN A 158 13.79 -7.90 16.58
CA ASN A 158 12.72 -8.21 15.65
C ASN A 158 11.34 -8.10 16.31
N PHE A 159 10.35 -7.80 15.49
CA PHE A 159 8.94 -7.87 15.83
C PHE A 159 8.16 -8.41 14.64
N ARG A 160 6.92 -8.83 14.86
CA ARG A 160 5.98 -9.24 13.83
C ARG A 160 4.83 -8.23 13.77
N THR A 161 4.46 -7.83 12.58
CA THR A 161 3.20 -7.11 12.35
C THR A 161 2.05 -8.07 12.18
N GLU A 162 0.86 -7.67 12.60
CA GLU A 162 -0.42 -8.36 12.40
C GLU A 162 -1.45 -7.37 11.86
N GLY A 163 -2.35 -7.81 11.00
CA GLY A 163 -3.40 -6.97 10.44
C GLY A 163 -4.06 -7.57 9.21
N ASN A 164 -5.14 -6.95 8.78
CA ASN A 164 -5.98 -7.42 7.68
C ASN A 164 -5.82 -6.57 6.41
N VAL A 165 -5.53 -5.28 6.55
CA VAL A 165 -5.46 -4.33 5.43
C VAL A 165 -4.18 -3.52 5.54
N ARG A 166 -3.46 -3.36 4.44
CA ARG A 166 -2.40 -2.37 4.33
C ARG A 166 -2.98 -1.07 3.80
N SER A 167 -3.42 -0.20 4.69
CA SER A 167 -3.81 1.16 4.33
C SER A 167 -2.60 2.08 4.42
N VAL A 168 -2.36 2.86 3.38
CA VAL A 168 -1.24 3.79 3.28
C VAL A 168 -1.77 5.22 3.41
N CYS A 169 -1.13 6.04 4.22
CA CYS A 169 -1.50 7.44 4.35
C CYS A 169 -0.91 8.25 3.19
N LEU A 170 -1.75 8.59 2.19
CA LEU A 170 -1.46 9.63 1.21
C LEU A 170 -2.17 10.91 1.64
N ASP A 171 -1.43 11.84 2.23
CA ASP A 171 -2.01 13.08 2.76
C ASP A 171 -2.79 13.85 1.68
N GLY A 172 -4.07 14.15 1.96
CA GLY A 172 -5.00 14.74 1.01
C GLY A 172 -5.77 13.74 0.13
N VAL A 173 -5.54 12.41 0.24
CA VAL A 173 -6.25 11.36 -0.51
C VAL A 173 -6.93 10.39 0.43
N SER A 174 -8.19 10.09 0.18
CA SER A 174 -8.97 9.11 0.96
C SER A 174 -9.05 7.74 0.27
N ASN A 175 -9.55 6.74 1.00
CA ASN A 175 -9.80 5.38 0.50
C ASN A 175 -8.55 4.67 -0.06
N VAL A 176 -7.37 5.01 0.48
CA VAL A 176 -6.08 4.50 -0.01
C VAL A 176 -5.75 3.17 0.65
N ARG A 177 -5.49 2.16 -0.16
CA ARG A 177 -4.99 0.86 0.31
C ARG A 177 -4.27 0.06 -0.77
N ASP A 178 -3.40 -0.80 -0.31
CA ASP A 178 -2.74 -1.83 -1.12
C ASP A 178 -3.70 -3.02 -1.33
N LEU A 179 -3.80 -3.55 -2.52
CA LEU A 179 -4.58 -4.76 -2.80
C LEU A 179 -3.84 -6.05 -2.42
N GLY A 180 -2.59 -5.95 -1.99
CA GLY A 180 -1.80 -7.09 -1.52
C GLY A 180 -2.40 -7.75 -0.28
N GLY A 181 -2.03 -9.02 -0.10
CA GLY A 181 -2.43 -9.84 1.05
C GLY A 181 -3.72 -10.62 0.88
N ALA A 182 -4.54 -10.35 -0.14
CA ALA A 182 -5.69 -11.19 -0.44
C ALA A 182 -5.22 -12.62 -0.77
N VAL A 183 -5.79 -13.60 -0.05
CA VAL A 183 -5.42 -15.01 -0.18
C VAL A 183 -6.30 -15.68 -1.22
N THR A 184 -5.68 -16.43 -2.11
CA THR A 184 -6.34 -17.20 -3.16
C THR A 184 -6.75 -18.58 -2.64
N LYS A 185 -7.64 -19.27 -3.33
CA LYS A 185 -8.10 -20.61 -2.94
C LYS A 185 -6.97 -21.64 -2.83
N ASP A 186 -5.89 -21.49 -3.62
CA ASP A 186 -4.71 -22.36 -3.58
C ASP A 186 -3.65 -21.92 -2.55
N GLY A 187 -3.98 -20.95 -1.68
CA GLY A 187 -3.14 -20.51 -0.56
C GLY A 187 -2.04 -19.53 -0.95
N LYS A 188 -1.99 -19.05 -2.19
CA LYS A 188 -1.12 -17.95 -2.57
C LYS A 188 -1.68 -16.63 -2.07
N SER A 189 -0.90 -15.57 -2.12
CA SER A 189 -1.34 -14.23 -1.77
C SER A 189 -0.98 -13.24 -2.86
N ILE A 190 -1.87 -12.26 -3.10
CA ILE A 190 -1.53 -11.11 -3.92
C ILE A 190 -0.36 -10.37 -3.26
N LYS A 191 0.65 -10.02 -4.06
CA LYS A 191 1.84 -9.32 -3.60
C LYS A 191 1.48 -7.94 -3.06
N TYR A 192 2.11 -7.57 -1.95
CA TYR A 192 2.06 -6.20 -1.45
C TYR A 192 3.01 -5.28 -2.22
N GLY A 193 2.66 -4.00 -2.23
CA GLY A 193 3.56 -2.95 -2.72
C GLY A 193 3.56 -2.74 -4.23
N ILE A 194 2.65 -3.37 -4.96
CA ILE A 194 2.61 -3.28 -6.43
C ILE A 194 1.33 -2.66 -6.98
N LEU A 195 0.21 -2.85 -6.30
CA LEU A 195 -1.09 -2.36 -6.80
C LEU A 195 -1.87 -1.70 -5.68
N TYR A 196 -2.10 -0.40 -5.84
CA TYR A 196 -2.81 0.44 -4.88
C TYR A 196 -4.11 0.95 -5.47
N ARG A 197 -5.11 1.15 -4.63
CA ARG A 197 -6.36 1.82 -5.02
C ARG A 197 -6.65 2.99 -4.10
N SER A 198 -7.37 4.02 -4.61
CA SER A 198 -7.73 5.21 -3.84
C SER A 198 -8.99 5.91 -4.38
N ALA A 199 -9.43 6.96 -3.70
CA ALA A 199 -10.19 8.05 -4.30
C ALA A 199 -9.28 8.88 -5.21
N ASN A 200 -9.82 9.91 -5.88
CA ASN A 200 -9.02 10.80 -6.73
C ASN A 200 -7.91 11.51 -5.93
N GLY A 201 -6.85 11.84 -6.61
CA GLY A 201 -5.69 12.53 -6.04
C GLY A 201 -5.76 14.07 -6.09
N ASP A 202 -6.91 14.66 -6.43
CA ASP A 202 -7.02 16.09 -6.75
C ASP A 202 -6.66 17.00 -5.56
N SER A 203 -6.75 16.48 -4.32
CA SER A 203 -6.41 17.20 -3.10
C SER A 203 -5.10 16.72 -2.44
N ILE A 204 -4.29 15.93 -3.13
CA ILE A 204 -3.03 15.42 -2.58
C ILE A 204 -2.10 16.57 -2.21
N THR A 205 -1.49 16.49 -1.03
CA THR A 205 -0.49 17.48 -0.59
C THR A 205 0.92 17.09 -1.03
N GLU A 206 1.89 17.98 -0.88
CA GLU A 206 3.30 17.66 -1.13
C GLU A 206 3.78 16.48 -0.24
N LYS A 207 3.30 16.41 1.00
CA LYS A 207 3.57 15.26 1.89
C LYS A 207 3.00 13.95 1.33
N GLY A 208 1.80 14.00 0.74
CA GLY A 208 1.21 12.85 0.05
C GLY A 208 2.05 12.42 -1.15
N LYS A 209 2.53 13.36 -1.98
CA LYS A 209 3.41 13.08 -3.12
C LYS A 209 4.77 12.49 -2.70
N GLU A 210 5.32 12.92 -1.57
CA GLU A 210 6.52 12.29 -0.99
C GLU A 210 6.27 10.82 -0.64
N THR A 211 5.09 10.50 -0.12
CA THR A 211 4.71 9.10 0.15
C THR A 211 4.57 8.32 -1.15
N VAL A 212 3.92 8.86 -2.19
CA VAL A 212 3.84 8.24 -3.53
C VAL A 212 5.24 7.90 -4.06
N LYS A 213 6.18 8.84 -3.95
CA LYS A 213 7.58 8.63 -4.35
C LYS A 213 8.27 7.52 -3.55
N LYS A 214 8.04 7.46 -2.22
CA LYS A 214 8.58 6.40 -1.35
C LYS A 214 8.02 5.02 -1.70
N LEU A 215 6.75 4.94 -2.12
CA LEU A 215 6.11 3.71 -2.58
C LEU A 215 6.58 3.30 -3.99
N GLY A 216 7.31 4.17 -4.70
CA GLY A 216 7.80 3.93 -6.03
C GLY A 216 6.70 3.84 -7.10
N ILE A 217 5.54 4.45 -6.86
CA ILE A 217 4.41 4.42 -7.80
C ILE A 217 4.85 5.07 -9.12
N LYS A 218 4.67 4.32 -10.21
CA LYS A 218 5.07 4.73 -11.57
C LYS A 218 3.88 5.17 -12.40
N THR A 219 2.72 4.59 -12.16
CA THR A 219 1.54 4.79 -13.02
C THR A 219 0.31 5.09 -12.17
N ASP A 220 -0.43 6.07 -12.63
CA ASP A 220 -1.75 6.48 -12.20
C ASP A 220 -2.75 6.07 -13.29
N LEU A 221 -3.63 5.11 -12.99
CA LEU A 221 -4.72 4.72 -13.88
C LEU A 221 -6.01 5.42 -13.41
N ASP A 222 -6.35 6.53 -14.06
CA ASP A 222 -7.53 7.32 -13.77
C ASP A 222 -8.76 6.81 -14.56
N LEU A 223 -9.69 6.22 -13.82
CA LEU A 223 -10.93 5.64 -14.37
C LEU A 223 -12.04 6.69 -14.56
N ARG A 224 -11.79 7.97 -14.33
CA ARG A 224 -12.78 9.04 -14.51
C ARG A 224 -12.94 9.44 -15.96
N GLY A 225 -11.86 9.35 -16.73
CA GLY A 225 -11.80 9.85 -18.10
C GLY A 225 -11.78 11.38 -18.21
N ASP A 226 -11.68 12.08 -17.08
CA ASP A 226 -11.59 13.53 -17.05
C ASP A 226 -10.28 13.99 -17.71
N VAL A 227 -10.34 15.19 -18.29
CA VAL A 227 -9.20 15.72 -19.05
C VAL A 227 -8.24 16.39 -18.08
N ILE A 228 -7.35 15.60 -17.48
CA ILE A 228 -6.17 16.12 -16.81
C ILE A 228 -4.94 15.59 -17.56
N ASP A 229 -3.99 16.48 -17.85
CA ASP A 229 -2.83 16.13 -18.67
C ASP A 229 -1.68 15.53 -17.86
N LYS A 230 -1.74 15.64 -16.53
CA LYS A 230 -0.71 15.17 -15.61
C LYS A 230 -1.34 14.49 -14.41
N SER A 231 -0.67 13.46 -13.91
CA SER A 231 -1.08 12.82 -12.67
C SER A 231 -0.98 13.79 -11.48
N PRO A 232 -2.02 13.88 -10.63
CA PRO A 232 -1.94 14.63 -9.39
C PRO A 232 -0.95 14.03 -8.40
N PHE A 233 -0.62 12.75 -8.54
CA PHE A 233 0.29 12.02 -7.64
C PHE A 233 1.77 12.39 -7.79
N GLY A 234 2.14 13.11 -8.86
CA GLY A 234 3.49 13.66 -9.05
C GLY A 234 3.94 13.71 -10.50
N ASP A 235 4.89 14.60 -10.81
CA ASP A 235 5.37 14.85 -12.18
C ASP A 235 6.06 13.62 -12.83
N ASN A 236 6.55 12.68 -12.02
CA ASN A 236 7.21 11.46 -12.50
C ASN A 236 6.26 10.25 -12.54
N VAL A 237 4.97 10.44 -12.32
CA VAL A 237 3.95 9.40 -12.39
C VAL A 237 3.26 9.48 -13.73
N ASN A 238 3.34 8.42 -14.53
CA ASN A 238 2.64 8.33 -15.81
C ASN A 238 1.15 8.27 -15.57
N ILE A 239 0.37 8.99 -16.37
CA ILE A 239 -1.09 8.92 -16.31
C ILE A 239 -1.63 8.12 -17.48
N ILE A 240 -2.49 7.14 -17.17
CA ILE A 240 -3.33 6.41 -18.12
C ILE A 240 -4.77 6.79 -17.81
N LYS A 241 -5.48 7.35 -18.79
CA LYS A 241 -6.86 7.82 -18.63
C LYS A 241 -7.79 6.93 -19.43
N ILE A 242 -8.68 6.21 -18.70
CA ILE A 242 -9.69 5.37 -19.31
C ILE A 242 -11.02 5.69 -18.62
N SER A 243 -12.01 6.14 -19.41
CA SER A 243 -13.34 6.46 -18.87
C SER A 243 -14.11 5.17 -18.59
N GLY A 244 -13.95 4.64 -17.39
CA GLY A 244 -14.68 3.47 -16.92
C GLY A 244 -16.18 3.72 -16.83
N ALA A 245 -16.95 2.65 -16.91
CA ALA A 245 -18.40 2.70 -16.87
C ALA A 245 -18.96 3.29 -15.58
N TYR A 246 -20.08 3.96 -15.72
CA TYR A 246 -20.67 4.84 -14.73
C TYR A 246 -21.86 4.20 -13.99
N TYR A 247 -21.92 4.25 -12.69
CA TYR A 247 -23.00 4.30 -11.68
C TYR A 247 -24.26 3.40 -11.72
N ASN A 248 -24.51 2.60 -12.71
CA ASN A 248 -25.78 1.82 -12.78
C ASN A 248 -25.64 0.35 -12.36
N GLY A 249 -24.66 0.03 -11.53
CA GLY A 249 -24.31 -1.33 -11.17
C GLY A 249 -22.99 -1.77 -11.84
N HIS A 250 -22.31 -2.73 -11.22
CA HIS A 250 -20.97 -3.15 -11.69
C HIS A 250 -21.06 -3.89 -13.04
N GLU A 251 -22.15 -4.66 -13.26
CA GLU A 251 -22.40 -5.35 -14.52
C GLU A 251 -22.59 -4.39 -15.70
N ALA A 252 -23.13 -3.19 -15.47
CA ALA A 252 -23.29 -2.18 -16.51
C ALA A 252 -21.93 -1.73 -17.09
N GLY A 253 -20.85 -1.81 -16.31
CA GLY A 253 -19.49 -1.53 -16.74
C GLY A 253 -18.89 -2.58 -17.66
N VAL A 254 -19.35 -3.81 -17.57
CA VAL A 254 -18.80 -4.94 -18.34
C VAL A 254 -19.80 -5.51 -19.36
N ASN A 255 -21.08 -5.18 -19.22
CA ASN A 255 -22.16 -5.65 -20.11
C ASN A 255 -23.00 -4.48 -20.66
N GLY A 256 -22.47 -3.26 -20.60
CA GLY A 256 -23.11 -2.05 -21.08
C GLY A 256 -22.89 -1.79 -22.57
N SER A 257 -22.72 -0.51 -22.91
CA SER A 257 -22.39 -0.11 -24.27
C SER A 257 -21.02 -0.63 -24.70
N GLU A 258 -20.79 -0.74 -26.02
CA GLU A 258 -19.50 -1.09 -26.58
C GLU A 258 -18.37 -0.18 -26.06
N ALA A 259 -18.64 1.12 -25.86
CA ALA A 259 -17.67 2.05 -25.28
C ALA A 259 -17.24 1.64 -23.86
N TYR A 260 -18.17 1.16 -23.02
CA TYR A 260 -17.85 0.70 -21.68
C TYR A 260 -17.11 -0.65 -21.68
N GLN A 261 -17.48 -1.56 -22.56
CA GLN A 261 -16.77 -2.82 -22.76
C GLN A 261 -15.34 -2.61 -23.22
N ASN A 262 -15.14 -1.70 -24.18
CA ASN A 262 -13.81 -1.31 -24.64
C ASN A 262 -12.98 -0.66 -23.52
N ALA A 263 -13.57 0.25 -22.74
CA ALA A 263 -12.90 0.86 -21.62
C ALA A 263 -12.43 -0.18 -20.59
N PHE A 264 -13.30 -1.11 -20.19
CA PHE A 264 -12.96 -2.14 -19.21
C PHE A 264 -11.88 -3.11 -19.72
N ARG A 265 -11.95 -3.49 -21.02
CA ARG A 265 -10.86 -4.23 -21.67
C ARG A 265 -9.54 -3.47 -21.60
N ASP A 266 -9.55 -2.17 -21.90
CA ASP A 266 -8.33 -1.35 -21.93
C ASP A 266 -7.76 -1.13 -20.53
N GLU A 267 -8.59 -1.01 -19.49
CA GLU A 267 -8.20 -1.04 -18.07
C GLU A 267 -7.43 -2.33 -17.74
N LEU A 268 -7.98 -3.49 -18.14
CA LEU A 268 -7.34 -4.79 -17.88
C LEU A 268 -6.03 -4.96 -18.66
N LYS A 269 -5.95 -4.47 -19.90
CA LYS A 269 -4.69 -4.44 -20.66
C LYS A 269 -3.64 -3.52 -20.03
N ALA A 270 -4.04 -2.38 -19.49
CA ALA A 270 -3.13 -1.53 -18.71
C ALA A 270 -2.59 -2.27 -17.48
N CYS A 271 -3.44 -3.06 -16.80
CA CYS A 271 -3.05 -3.92 -15.67
C CYS A 271 -2.22 -5.16 -16.10
N ALA A 272 -2.26 -5.58 -17.37
CA ALA A 272 -1.45 -6.67 -17.89
C ALA A 272 -0.01 -6.25 -18.24
N ASN A 273 0.25 -4.94 -18.32
CA ASN A 273 1.60 -4.43 -18.64
C ASN A 273 2.47 -4.31 -17.36
N PRO A 274 3.55 -5.13 -17.21
CA PRO A 274 4.41 -5.10 -16.03
C PRO A 274 5.17 -3.78 -15.86
N ASP A 275 5.39 -3.00 -16.91
CA ASP A 275 6.09 -1.71 -16.85
C ASP A 275 5.30 -0.64 -16.10
N ASN A 276 3.98 -0.82 -15.97
CA ASN A 276 3.10 0.11 -15.27
C ASN A 276 3.19 -0.02 -13.73
N TYR A 277 3.91 -0.99 -13.20
CA TYR A 277 3.97 -1.25 -11.75
C TYR A 277 5.21 -0.67 -11.07
N PRO A 278 5.10 -0.24 -9.78
CA PRO A 278 3.89 -0.16 -8.97
C PRO A 278 2.88 0.84 -9.51
N MET A 279 1.58 0.47 -9.46
CA MET A 279 0.47 1.26 -10.00
C MET A 279 -0.48 1.69 -8.89
N ILE A 280 -1.02 2.92 -9.00
CA ILE A 280 -2.22 3.34 -8.29
C ILE A 280 -3.36 3.50 -9.29
N PHE A 281 -4.56 3.06 -8.96
CA PHE A 281 -5.75 3.29 -9.79
C PHE A 281 -6.90 3.81 -8.97
N HIS A 282 -7.72 4.65 -9.57
CA HIS A 282 -8.78 5.36 -8.86
C HIS A 282 -9.93 5.80 -9.77
N CYS A 283 -11.05 6.12 -9.15
CA CYS A 283 -12.11 6.93 -9.76
C CYS A 283 -12.36 8.19 -8.92
N ALA A 284 -13.56 8.73 -8.86
CA ALA A 284 -13.83 9.91 -8.04
C ALA A 284 -13.73 9.60 -6.54
N ILE A 285 -14.41 8.57 -6.05
CA ILE A 285 -14.46 8.18 -4.63
C ILE A 285 -13.72 6.87 -4.32
N GLY A 286 -13.18 6.22 -5.34
CA GLY A 286 -12.43 4.98 -5.19
C GLY A 286 -13.26 3.76 -4.80
N ARG A 287 -14.60 3.78 -4.96
CA ARG A 287 -15.51 2.70 -4.57
C ARG A 287 -15.97 1.85 -5.76
N ASP A 288 -16.72 2.44 -6.71
CA ASP A 288 -17.48 1.69 -7.70
C ASP A 288 -16.65 1.23 -8.90
N ARG A 289 -16.22 2.12 -9.81
CA ARG A 289 -15.33 1.76 -10.94
C ARG A 289 -14.05 1.10 -10.46
N THR A 290 -13.40 1.70 -9.47
CA THR A 290 -12.22 1.15 -8.78
C THR A 290 -12.53 -0.21 -8.15
N GLY A 291 -13.70 -0.36 -7.53
CA GLY A 291 -14.13 -1.64 -6.93
C GLY A 291 -14.37 -2.74 -7.95
N THR A 292 -14.98 -2.41 -9.11
CA THR A 292 -15.18 -3.36 -10.20
C THR A 292 -13.85 -3.89 -10.74
N LEU A 293 -12.91 -3.00 -11.02
CA LEU A 293 -11.56 -3.39 -11.47
C LEU A 293 -10.83 -4.22 -10.41
N SER A 294 -10.84 -3.78 -9.12
CA SER A 294 -10.26 -4.55 -8.02
C SER A 294 -10.83 -5.96 -7.93
N PHE A 295 -12.15 -6.06 -8.02
CA PHE A 295 -12.89 -7.33 -7.95
C PHE A 295 -12.43 -8.31 -9.02
N ILE A 296 -12.39 -7.88 -10.28
CA ILE A 296 -12.01 -8.76 -11.40
C ILE A 296 -10.52 -9.14 -11.33
N LEU A 297 -9.62 -8.21 -11.01
CA LEU A 297 -8.20 -8.52 -10.86
C LEU A 297 -7.96 -9.59 -9.78
N GLN A 298 -8.63 -9.47 -8.63
CA GLN A 298 -8.55 -10.45 -7.54
C GLN A 298 -9.24 -11.77 -7.92
N ALA A 299 -10.40 -11.72 -8.59
CA ALA A 299 -11.11 -12.91 -9.07
C ALA A 299 -10.26 -13.71 -10.07
N LEU A 300 -9.61 -13.05 -11.03
CA LEU A 300 -8.67 -13.68 -11.96
C LEU A 300 -7.52 -14.40 -11.24
N CYS A 301 -7.10 -13.88 -10.09
CA CYS A 301 -6.08 -14.52 -9.24
C CYS A 301 -6.61 -15.69 -8.39
N GLY A 302 -7.91 -15.91 -8.33
CA GLY A 302 -8.54 -16.99 -7.56
C GLY A 302 -8.85 -16.63 -6.11
N VAL A 303 -9.03 -15.33 -5.82
CA VAL A 303 -9.54 -14.87 -4.52
C VAL A 303 -11.02 -15.26 -4.37
N GLU A 304 -11.40 -15.72 -3.18
CA GLU A 304 -12.76 -16.23 -2.92
C GLU A 304 -13.77 -15.12 -2.64
N LYS A 305 -15.08 -15.45 -2.79
CA LYS A 305 -16.23 -14.55 -2.72
C LYS A 305 -16.17 -13.56 -1.56
N ASP A 306 -16.02 -14.06 -0.34
CA ASP A 306 -16.10 -13.21 0.84
C ASP A 306 -14.96 -12.19 0.91
N ALA A 307 -13.78 -12.54 0.42
CA ALA A 307 -12.64 -11.63 0.36
C ALA A 307 -12.85 -10.54 -0.72
N LEU A 308 -13.42 -10.91 -1.88
CA LEU A 308 -13.77 -9.97 -2.94
C LEU A 308 -14.82 -8.94 -2.47
N ILE A 309 -15.86 -9.40 -1.77
CA ILE A 309 -16.91 -8.52 -1.25
C ILE A 309 -16.38 -7.64 -0.13
N ARG A 310 -15.59 -8.19 0.80
CA ARG A 310 -14.94 -7.43 1.88
C ARG A 310 -14.07 -6.30 1.34
N GLU A 311 -13.29 -6.59 0.31
CA GLU A 311 -12.42 -5.59 -0.30
C GLU A 311 -13.22 -4.39 -0.84
N TYR A 312 -14.33 -4.64 -1.50
CA TYR A 312 -15.23 -3.58 -1.94
C TYR A 312 -15.83 -2.80 -0.76
N GLU A 313 -16.34 -3.51 0.25
CA GLU A 313 -17.01 -2.92 1.42
C GLU A 313 -16.06 -2.09 2.29
N LEU A 314 -14.77 -2.34 2.27
CA LEU A 314 -13.78 -1.49 2.95
C LEU A 314 -13.90 -0.01 2.56
N SER A 315 -14.41 0.29 1.37
CA SER A 315 -14.66 1.67 0.95
C SER A 315 -15.72 2.39 1.80
N TYR A 316 -16.55 1.67 2.56
CA TYR A 316 -17.49 2.28 3.50
C TYR A 316 -16.81 2.79 4.78
N LEU A 317 -15.58 2.34 5.05
CA LEU A 317 -14.76 2.85 6.14
C LEU A 317 -14.00 4.13 5.74
N SER A 318 -14.26 4.66 4.54
CA SER A 318 -13.63 5.87 4.01
C SER A 318 -14.63 7.00 3.81
N VAL A 319 -14.14 8.24 3.84
CA VAL A 319 -14.89 9.45 3.51
C VAL A 319 -15.53 9.34 2.13
N GLY A 320 -14.80 8.78 1.15
CA GLY A 320 -15.32 8.56 -0.20
C GLY A 320 -16.56 7.68 -0.25
N GLY A 321 -16.68 6.68 0.62
CA GLY A 321 -17.85 5.81 0.70
C GLY A 321 -19.13 6.51 1.15
N ALA A 322 -19.04 7.70 1.74
CA ALA A 322 -20.13 8.38 2.42
C ALA A 322 -20.97 9.30 1.54
N LEU A 323 -20.66 9.50 0.26
CA LEU A 323 -21.22 10.58 -0.54
C LEU A 323 -22.69 10.40 -0.95
N ASP A 324 -23.26 9.20 -0.93
CA ASP A 324 -24.58 8.96 -1.48
C ASP A 324 -25.59 8.25 -0.56
N GLY A 325 -25.22 7.87 0.66
CA GLY A 325 -26.14 7.27 1.65
C GLY A 325 -26.85 5.99 1.18
N ASN A 326 -26.43 5.39 0.05
CA ASN A 326 -27.20 4.38 -0.63
C ASN A 326 -26.81 2.97 -0.16
N LYS A 327 -27.68 2.34 0.63
CA LYS A 327 -27.54 0.95 1.09
C LYS A 327 -27.60 -0.10 -0.03
N GLN A 328 -28.05 0.28 -1.23
CA GLN A 328 -28.18 -0.65 -2.37
C GLN A 328 -26.82 -1.07 -2.94
N MET A 329 -25.74 -0.33 -2.68
CA MET A 329 -24.44 -0.58 -3.30
C MET A 329 -23.79 -1.92 -2.89
N VAL A 330 -24.06 -2.43 -1.68
CA VAL A 330 -23.58 -3.77 -1.30
C VAL A 330 -24.25 -4.84 -2.16
N ASN A 331 -25.54 -4.70 -2.42
CA ASN A 331 -26.27 -5.65 -3.27
C ASN A 331 -25.74 -5.61 -4.71
N THR A 332 -25.22 -4.48 -5.19
CA THR A 332 -24.68 -4.39 -6.55
C THR A 332 -23.38 -5.18 -6.72
N ILE A 333 -22.48 -5.21 -5.74
CA ILE A 333 -21.26 -6.03 -5.84
C ILE A 333 -21.58 -7.53 -5.71
N ILE A 334 -22.59 -7.89 -4.93
CA ILE A 334 -23.09 -9.27 -4.84
C ILE A 334 -23.73 -9.67 -6.18
N ALA A 335 -24.58 -8.81 -6.76
CA ALA A 335 -25.17 -9.04 -8.07
C ALA A 335 -24.09 -9.17 -9.16
N PHE A 336 -23.01 -8.39 -9.07
CA PHE A 336 -21.88 -8.51 -9.98
C PHE A 336 -21.15 -9.86 -9.82
N TYR A 337 -20.97 -10.34 -8.59
CA TYR A 337 -20.46 -11.70 -8.37
C TYR A 337 -21.37 -12.74 -9.04
N ASP A 338 -22.67 -12.63 -8.84
CA ASP A 338 -23.65 -13.55 -9.42
C ASP A 338 -23.67 -13.46 -10.96
N PHE A 339 -23.51 -12.25 -11.53
CA PHE A 339 -23.35 -12.04 -12.96
C PHE A 339 -22.09 -12.73 -13.51
N VAL A 340 -20.93 -12.54 -12.90
CA VAL A 340 -19.68 -13.23 -13.29
C VAL A 340 -19.86 -14.75 -13.21
N ASN A 341 -20.60 -15.22 -12.20
CA ASN A 341 -20.86 -16.65 -12.01
C ASN A 341 -21.74 -17.29 -13.10
N THR A 342 -22.38 -16.50 -13.96
CA THR A 342 -23.15 -17.01 -15.12
C THR A 342 -22.25 -17.42 -16.29
N TYR A 343 -20.97 -17.01 -16.29
CA TYR A 343 -20.02 -17.38 -17.34
C TYR A 343 -19.50 -18.81 -17.15
N GLU A 344 -19.01 -19.41 -18.23
CA GLU A 344 -18.46 -20.75 -18.22
C GLU A 344 -17.12 -20.84 -17.47
N GLY A 345 -16.91 -21.94 -16.75
CA GLY A 345 -15.68 -22.22 -16.02
C GLY A 345 -15.89 -23.17 -14.85
N GLU A 346 -14.88 -23.92 -14.46
CA GLU A 346 -14.89 -24.83 -13.32
C GLU A 346 -14.76 -24.07 -12.00
N THR A 347 -13.93 -23.04 -11.99
CA THR A 347 -13.69 -22.16 -10.85
C THR A 347 -14.24 -20.77 -11.10
N PHE A 348 -14.39 -19.97 -10.03
CA PHE A 348 -14.78 -18.57 -10.18
C PHE A 348 -13.73 -17.76 -10.98
N ALA A 349 -12.46 -18.11 -10.84
CA ALA A 349 -11.37 -17.51 -11.62
C ALA A 349 -11.50 -17.81 -13.12
N ASP A 350 -11.94 -19.03 -13.49
CA ASP A 350 -12.19 -19.38 -14.89
C ASP A 350 -13.38 -18.62 -15.45
N LYS A 351 -14.45 -18.47 -14.67
CA LYS A 351 -15.63 -17.69 -15.04
C LYS A 351 -15.29 -16.20 -15.24
N ALA A 352 -14.48 -15.62 -14.34
CA ALA A 352 -13.95 -14.27 -14.51
C ALA A 352 -13.08 -14.17 -15.77
N GLY A 353 -12.25 -15.19 -16.04
CA GLY A 353 -11.46 -15.30 -17.26
C GLY A 353 -12.35 -15.33 -18.52
N SER A 354 -13.43 -16.13 -18.51
CA SER A 354 -14.39 -16.22 -19.63
C SER A 354 -15.09 -14.88 -19.87
N LEU A 355 -15.52 -14.19 -18.81
CA LEU A 355 -16.05 -12.83 -18.92
C LEU A 355 -15.07 -11.88 -19.60
N VAL A 356 -13.83 -11.76 -19.11
CA VAL A 356 -12.89 -10.78 -19.66
C VAL A 356 -12.44 -11.13 -21.08
N LYS A 357 -12.36 -12.42 -21.41
CA LYS A 357 -12.13 -12.88 -22.80
C LYS A 357 -13.24 -12.49 -23.75
N SER A 358 -14.49 -12.52 -23.29
CA SER A 358 -15.62 -12.06 -24.11
C SER A 358 -15.54 -10.57 -24.47
N LEU A 359 -14.78 -9.79 -23.69
CA LEU A 359 -14.51 -8.38 -23.93
C LEU A 359 -13.26 -8.15 -24.82
N GLY A 360 -12.49 -9.20 -25.16
CA GLY A 360 -11.29 -9.10 -25.96
C GLY A 360 -9.97 -9.00 -25.17
N VAL A 361 -9.97 -9.38 -23.90
CA VAL A 361 -8.73 -9.61 -23.12
C VAL A 361 -8.19 -11.00 -23.51
N THR A 362 -6.90 -11.11 -23.78
CA THR A 362 -6.29 -12.37 -24.23
C THR A 362 -5.88 -13.27 -23.07
N ASP A 363 -5.58 -14.53 -23.35
CA ASP A 363 -5.04 -15.45 -22.36
C ASP A 363 -3.65 -15.00 -21.87
N GLU A 364 -2.87 -14.36 -22.74
CA GLU A 364 -1.57 -13.76 -22.39
C GLU A 364 -1.74 -12.58 -21.42
N ASP A 365 -2.74 -11.70 -21.63
CA ASP A 365 -3.05 -10.61 -20.71
C ASP A 365 -3.42 -11.16 -19.32
N ILE A 366 -4.27 -12.18 -19.27
CA ILE A 366 -4.70 -12.83 -18.01
C ILE A 366 -3.50 -13.48 -17.31
N ALA A 367 -2.65 -14.19 -18.06
CA ALA A 367 -1.45 -14.82 -17.53
C ALA A 367 -0.47 -13.76 -16.97
N SER A 368 -0.31 -12.64 -17.68
CA SER A 368 0.52 -11.51 -17.24
C SER A 368 -0.01 -10.92 -15.93
N ILE A 369 -1.31 -10.60 -15.83
CA ILE A 369 -1.95 -10.12 -14.60
C ILE A 369 -1.66 -11.07 -13.43
N ARG A 370 -1.90 -12.38 -13.61
CA ARG A 370 -1.64 -13.38 -12.57
C ARG A 370 -0.18 -13.43 -12.16
N SER A 371 0.74 -13.38 -13.12
CA SER A 371 2.19 -13.40 -12.86
C SER A 371 2.64 -12.14 -12.11
N ILE A 372 2.13 -10.97 -12.47
CA ILE A 372 2.44 -9.71 -11.80
C ILE A 372 1.94 -9.76 -10.36
N LEU A 373 0.69 -10.16 -10.17
CA LEU A 373 0.01 -10.06 -8.88
C LEU A 373 0.39 -11.19 -7.91
N LEU A 374 0.67 -12.41 -8.40
CA LEU A 374 0.96 -13.58 -7.55
C LEU A 374 2.46 -13.96 -7.51
N GLY A 375 3.22 -13.72 -8.56
CA GLY A 375 4.64 -14.08 -8.67
C GLY A 375 4.89 -15.33 -9.44
#